data_6e33bb20473f24904474c9c4dec89a8e
#
_entry.id   6e33bb20473f24904474c9c4dec89a8e
#
_cell.length_a   1.000
_cell.length_b   1.000
_cell.length_c   1.000
_cell.angle_alpha   90.00
_cell.angle_beta   90.00
_cell.angle_gamma   90.00
#
_symmetry.space_group_name_H-M   'P 1'
#
loop_
_entity.id
_entity.type
_entity.pdbx_description
1 polymer ?
#
loop_
_entity_poly.entity_id
_entity_poly.type
_entity_poly.pdbx_seq_one_letter_code
_entity_poly.pdbx_strand_id
1 'polypeptide(L)'
;MNIEKVTFISPDLPYPTLVTHALFAEFGMPLIATIVRDAGYDVKAFVEHIGPVKWDQVMESDVVCFHAFSASIPTTVEYIKKIRAARPDMPIILGGTHASVMAEDTLQYCDVVIRQEGDETLPEVLAKWREDKDLSDVLGVTYWDNGHVRHNPDRPYTHDIDTITDLELIDGYMDWSKPKLLWKQRMRFQLLQTSRGCPFACTFCIAPRELGQGYRMRSVDSVIADIKYQKDLVGTRYFFIVDNHFTVNRAHSKVLLQRIINEKINWAAVCFTRLEVSRDDEMLRLLKQAKIGTLYIGLESFDDNVLKLLNKQQDRESIEKAVKKIKSFGLNVLGSFVLGSDSDTVESIRKTIDTAIEQDVDYLALFPLSGYPEYNAPTIPLNRFFMPTWDKLDGNFVIFLPKNMKPSTLQREVSASYKRFFSPKQILRKLVQRKFYGALKRLGYAIQVWEIRKASNKRADYLETIEGQYYDENEQLIESMLGEEGVHPAQFPGSSMGAGLENAVIGGD
;
A
#
# COMPACT_ATOMS: atom_id res chain seq x y z
N MET A 1 -10.23 -33.27 -7.33
CA MET A 1 -8.72 -33.22 -7.18
C MET A 1 -8.32 -33.51 -5.74
N ASN A 2 -7.26 -34.30 -5.49
CA ASN A 2 -6.77 -34.44 -4.10
C ASN A 2 -5.90 -33.22 -3.76
N ILE A 3 -6.46 -32.24 -3.08
CA ILE A 3 -5.73 -31.02 -2.70
C ILE A 3 -5.45 -31.07 -1.21
N GLU A 4 -4.16 -31.21 -0.87
CA GLU A 4 -3.67 -31.20 0.49
C GLU A 4 -2.63 -30.08 0.71
N LYS A 5 -1.76 -29.86 -0.27
CA LYS A 5 -0.62 -28.92 -0.19
C LYS A 5 -0.91 -27.63 -0.98
N VAL A 6 -0.95 -26.53 -0.30
CA VAL A 6 -1.17 -25.19 -0.90
C VAL A 6 0.06 -24.31 -0.67
N THR A 7 0.64 -23.80 -1.74
CA THR A 7 1.78 -22.89 -1.63
C THR A 7 1.37 -21.48 -2.02
N PHE A 8 1.72 -20.52 -1.17
CA PHE A 8 1.53 -19.10 -1.41
C PHE A 8 2.85 -18.45 -1.83
N ILE A 9 2.78 -17.58 -2.84
CA ILE A 9 3.92 -16.80 -3.32
C ILE A 9 3.53 -15.33 -3.43
N SER A 10 4.31 -14.47 -2.78
CA SER A 10 4.29 -13.03 -3.00
C SER A 10 5.61 -12.61 -3.65
N PRO A 11 5.62 -12.36 -4.96
CA PRO A 11 6.80 -11.88 -5.67
C PRO A 11 7.21 -10.49 -5.20
N ASP A 12 8.51 -10.22 -5.26
CA ASP A 12 9.04 -8.92 -4.89
C ASP A 12 8.67 -7.83 -5.91
N LEU A 13 8.66 -6.59 -5.43
CA LEU A 13 8.46 -5.43 -6.30
C LEU A 13 9.75 -5.15 -7.09
N PRO A 14 9.67 -4.87 -8.39
CA PRO A 14 10.87 -4.63 -9.22
C PRO A 14 11.63 -3.36 -8.82
N TYR A 15 10.94 -2.42 -8.20
CA TYR A 15 11.52 -1.16 -7.69
C TYR A 15 11.26 -1.02 -6.19
N PRO A 16 12.08 -1.68 -5.37
CA PRO A 16 11.85 -1.69 -3.92
C PRO A 16 11.87 -0.29 -3.33
N THR A 17 10.86 -0.01 -2.52
CA THR A 17 10.84 1.20 -1.70
C THR A 17 11.49 0.94 -0.36
N LEU A 18 11.91 1.99 0.33
CA LEU A 18 12.42 1.85 1.70
C LEU A 18 11.39 1.19 2.63
N VAL A 19 10.11 1.42 2.36
CA VAL A 19 9.01 0.90 3.16
C VAL A 19 8.84 -0.60 2.94
N THR A 20 8.91 -1.07 1.68
CA THR A 20 8.66 -2.47 1.34
C THR A 20 9.80 -3.40 1.72
N HIS A 21 11.08 -2.99 1.59
CA HIS A 21 12.20 -3.92 1.73
C HIS A 21 12.86 -3.97 3.11
N ALA A 22 12.71 -2.91 3.87
CA ALA A 22 13.55 -2.79 5.07
C ALA A 22 12.78 -2.88 6.37
N LEU A 23 11.49 -2.54 6.36
CA LEU A 23 10.75 -2.28 7.58
C LEU A 23 9.60 -3.25 7.83
N PHE A 24 8.97 -3.79 6.79
CA PHE A 24 7.74 -4.56 6.92
C PHE A 24 7.83 -5.90 6.21
N ALA A 25 7.29 -6.95 6.84
CA ALA A 25 6.83 -8.13 6.14
C ALA A 25 5.50 -7.79 5.43
N GLU A 26 5.06 -8.69 4.57
CA GLU A 26 3.72 -8.60 4.01
C GLU A 26 2.65 -8.94 5.07
N PHE A 27 1.43 -8.42 4.89
CA PHE A 27 0.33 -8.68 5.84
C PHE A 27 -0.78 -9.54 5.22
N GLY A 28 -1.27 -9.21 4.04
CA GLY A 28 -2.46 -9.81 3.44
C GLY A 28 -2.30 -11.30 3.13
N MET A 29 -1.25 -11.67 2.40
CA MET A 29 -1.03 -13.06 2.00
C MET A 29 -0.78 -14.00 3.21
N PRO A 30 0.04 -13.66 4.21
CA PRO A 30 0.21 -14.52 5.38
C PRO A 30 -1.07 -14.73 6.18
N LEU A 31 -1.95 -13.73 6.22
CA LEU A 31 -3.27 -13.86 6.84
C LEU A 31 -4.12 -14.91 6.14
N ILE A 32 -4.21 -14.84 4.81
CA ILE A 32 -4.98 -15.81 4.01
C ILE A 32 -4.34 -17.20 4.09
N ALA A 33 -3.01 -17.28 4.08
CA ALA A 33 -2.29 -18.53 4.29
C ALA A 33 -2.61 -19.18 5.66
N THR A 34 -2.73 -18.35 6.71
CA THR A 34 -3.17 -18.83 8.04
C THR A 34 -4.57 -19.39 8.00
N ILE A 35 -5.52 -18.69 7.37
CA ILE A 35 -6.91 -19.15 7.24
C ILE A 35 -7.00 -20.48 6.48
N VAL A 36 -6.23 -20.62 5.41
CA VAL A 36 -6.19 -21.88 4.62
C VAL A 36 -5.56 -23.01 5.43
N ARG A 37 -4.51 -22.77 6.20
CA ARG A 37 -3.95 -23.76 7.14
C ARG A 37 -5.01 -24.20 8.17
N ASP A 38 -5.72 -23.25 8.74
CA ASP A 38 -6.77 -23.53 9.77
C ASP A 38 -7.96 -24.28 9.17
N ALA A 39 -8.18 -24.17 7.86
CA ALA A 39 -9.14 -25.00 7.10
C ALA A 39 -8.60 -26.44 6.82
N GLY A 40 -7.42 -26.80 7.31
CA GLY A 40 -6.87 -28.18 7.27
C GLY A 40 -6.02 -28.49 6.05
N TYR A 41 -5.39 -27.51 5.44
CA TYR A 41 -4.40 -27.68 4.36
C TYR A 41 -2.98 -27.60 4.89
N ASP A 42 -2.04 -28.32 4.25
CA ASP A 42 -0.60 -28.14 4.45
C ASP A 42 -0.15 -26.91 3.66
N VAL A 43 0.25 -25.85 4.37
CA VAL A 43 0.49 -24.54 3.78
C VAL A 43 1.97 -24.15 3.87
N LYS A 44 2.52 -23.66 2.75
CA LYS A 44 3.81 -22.98 2.69
C LYS A 44 3.62 -21.59 2.11
N ALA A 45 4.38 -20.61 2.63
CA ALA A 45 4.31 -19.23 2.16
C ALA A 45 5.72 -18.68 1.87
N PHE A 46 5.91 -18.17 0.66
CA PHE A 46 7.14 -17.50 0.21
C PHE A 46 6.86 -16.02 -0.03
N VAL A 47 7.51 -15.17 0.75
CA VAL A 47 7.53 -13.72 0.57
C VAL A 47 8.94 -13.36 0.08
N GLU A 48 9.08 -13.03 -1.18
CA GLU A 48 10.38 -13.00 -1.85
C GLU A 48 11.38 -12.00 -1.26
N HIS A 49 10.92 -10.85 -0.76
CA HIS A 49 11.81 -9.91 -0.07
C HIS A 49 12.30 -10.39 1.31
N ILE A 50 11.71 -11.44 1.85
CA ILE A 50 12.15 -12.10 3.09
C ILE A 50 13.17 -13.18 2.78
N GLY A 51 12.88 -13.98 1.76
CA GLY A 51 13.75 -15.07 1.31
C GLY A 51 13.39 -15.58 -0.07
N PRO A 52 14.33 -16.28 -0.75
CA PRO A 52 14.10 -16.77 -2.10
C PRO A 52 13.00 -17.83 -2.15
N VAL A 53 12.23 -17.86 -3.24
CA VAL A 53 11.24 -18.90 -3.51
C VAL A 53 11.95 -20.23 -3.71
N LYS A 54 11.57 -21.26 -2.96
CA LYS A 54 12.09 -22.63 -3.06
C LYS A 54 11.29 -23.41 -4.09
N TRP A 55 11.74 -23.38 -5.33
CA TRP A 55 11.01 -23.91 -6.48
C TRP A 55 10.75 -25.43 -6.43
N ASP A 56 11.66 -26.20 -5.83
CA ASP A 56 11.47 -27.62 -5.55
C ASP A 56 10.20 -27.84 -4.71
N GLN A 57 10.01 -27.06 -3.66
CA GLN A 57 8.84 -27.16 -2.79
C GLN A 57 7.57 -26.65 -3.48
N VAL A 58 7.68 -25.63 -4.34
CA VAL A 58 6.54 -25.14 -5.15
C VAL A 58 6.05 -26.24 -6.09
N MET A 59 6.97 -27.00 -6.71
CA MET A 59 6.61 -28.06 -7.63
C MET A 59 5.99 -29.30 -6.95
N GLU A 60 6.13 -29.44 -5.63
CA GLU A 60 5.47 -30.49 -4.82
C GLU A 60 4.04 -30.12 -4.38
N SER A 61 3.58 -28.91 -4.67
CA SER A 61 2.26 -28.44 -4.27
C SER A 61 1.15 -29.01 -5.15
N ASP A 62 -0.06 -29.04 -4.62
CA ASP A 62 -1.28 -29.36 -5.35
C ASP A 62 -1.93 -28.11 -5.95
N VAL A 63 -1.75 -26.95 -5.31
CA VAL A 63 -2.23 -25.63 -5.77
C VAL A 63 -1.20 -24.56 -5.44
N VAL A 64 -1.00 -23.61 -6.34
CA VAL A 64 -0.19 -22.41 -6.09
C VAL A 64 -1.06 -21.17 -6.11
N CYS A 65 -0.99 -20.38 -5.03
CA CYS A 65 -1.70 -19.14 -4.85
C CYS A 65 -0.72 -17.96 -4.92
N PHE A 66 -0.98 -16.99 -5.79
CA PHE A 66 -0.20 -15.76 -5.86
C PHE A 66 -0.96 -14.59 -5.24
N HIS A 67 -0.23 -13.78 -4.50
CA HIS A 67 -0.68 -12.44 -4.11
C HIS A 67 0.12 -11.42 -4.93
N ALA A 68 -0.59 -10.60 -5.72
CA ALA A 68 0.06 -9.66 -6.62
C ALA A 68 -0.52 -8.24 -6.48
N PHE A 69 0.40 -7.29 -6.36
CA PHE A 69 0.16 -5.87 -6.62
C PHE A 69 0.40 -5.58 -8.11
N SER A 70 -0.13 -4.48 -8.62
CA SER A 70 0.06 -4.14 -10.04
C SER A 70 1.55 -4.14 -10.43
N ALA A 71 2.42 -3.59 -9.58
CA ALA A 71 3.85 -3.56 -9.86
C ALA A 71 4.54 -4.94 -9.86
N SER A 72 4.00 -5.95 -9.20
CA SER A 72 4.58 -7.29 -9.19
C SER A 72 4.00 -8.24 -10.25
N ILE A 73 2.97 -7.82 -10.99
CA ILE A 73 2.33 -8.66 -12.04
C ILE A 73 3.33 -9.20 -13.08
N PRO A 74 4.25 -8.41 -13.64
CA PRO A 74 5.20 -8.95 -14.61
C PRO A 74 6.02 -10.12 -14.04
N THR A 75 6.54 -9.99 -12.82
CA THR A 75 7.27 -11.07 -12.12
C THR A 75 6.36 -12.27 -11.83
N THR A 76 5.12 -12.00 -11.41
CA THR A 76 4.11 -13.05 -11.17
C THR A 76 3.87 -13.88 -12.42
N VAL A 77 3.70 -13.23 -13.57
CA VAL A 77 3.47 -13.89 -14.86
C VAL A 77 4.70 -14.73 -15.28
N GLU A 78 5.92 -14.25 -15.05
CA GLU A 78 7.13 -15.04 -15.29
C GLU A 78 7.16 -16.31 -14.42
N TYR A 79 6.78 -16.20 -13.15
CA TYR A 79 6.70 -17.33 -12.23
C TYR A 79 5.63 -18.33 -12.64
N ILE A 80 4.46 -17.86 -13.07
CA ILE A 80 3.39 -18.70 -13.60
C ILE A 80 3.86 -19.45 -14.85
N LYS A 81 4.51 -18.78 -15.79
CA LYS A 81 5.09 -19.41 -16.98
C LYS A 81 6.10 -20.50 -16.61
N LYS A 82 6.94 -20.25 -15.62
CA LYS A 82 7.91 -21.26 -15.10
C LYS A 82 7.20 -22.47 -14.51
N ILE A 83 6.14 -22.28 -13.72
CA ILE A 83 5.33 -23.38 -13.16
C ILE A 83 4.67 -24.16 -14.28
N ARG A 84 3.98 -23.49 -15.21
CA ARG A 84 3.29 -24.12 -16.33
C ARG A 84 4.23 -24.92 -17.26
N ALA A 85 5.47 -24.48 -17.43
CA ALA A 85 6.47 -25.21 -18.21
C ALA A 85 6.88 -26.54 -17.54
N ALA A 86 6.90 -26.60 -16.21
CA ALA A 86 7.27 -27.79 -15.45
C ALA A 86 6.05 -28.66 -15.07
N ARG A 87 4.95 -28.02 -14.74
CA ARG A 87 3.68 -28.63 -14.28
C ARG A 87 2.51 -27.93 -15.02
N PRO A 88 2.19 -28.33 -16.26
CA PRO A 88 1.09 -27.74 -17.03
C PRO A 88 -0.28 -27.87 -16.36
N ASP A 89 -0.43 -28.91 -15.57
CA ASP A 89 -1.64 -29.26 -14.80
C ASP A 89 -1.79 -28.55 -13.45
N MET A 90 -0.75 -27.85 -12.99
CA MET A 90 -0.77 -27.20 -11.67
C MET A 90 -1.88 -26.14 -11.58
N PRO A 91 -2.86 -26.26 -10.68
CA PRO A 91 -3.85 -25.24 -10.47
C PRO A 91 -3.22 -23.98 -9.90
N ILE A 92 -3.54 -22.82 -10.49
CA ILE A 92 -3.01 -21.52 -10.11
C ILE A 92 -4.16 -20.57 -9.77
N ILE A 93 -4.10 -20.00 -8.58
CA ILE A 93 -5.05 -18.97 -8.10
C ILE A 93 -4.31 -17.65 -7.94
N LEU A 94 -4.92 -16.56 -8.38
CA LEU A 94 -4.40 -15.22 -8.23
C LEU A 94 -5.37 -14.36 -7.42
N GLY A 95 -4.84 -13.66 -6.42
CA GLY A 95 -5.59 -12.70 -5.60
C GLY A 95 -4.76 -11.44 -5.34
N GLY A 96 -5.34 -10.52 -4.60
CA GLY A 96 -4.74 -9.22 -4.27
C GLY A 96 -5.37 -8.08 -5.06
N THR A 97 -4.87 -6.86 -4.82
CA THR A 97 -5.45 -5.62 -5.37
C THR A 97 -5.56 -5.63 -6.89
N HIS A 98 -4.47 -5.96 -7.58
CA HIS A 98 -4.47 -5.98 -9.04
C HIS A 98 -5.47 -7.00 -9.59
N ALA A 99 -5.43 -8.23 -9.09
CA ALA A 99 -6.32 -9.30 -9.49
C ALA A 99 -7.80 -8.95 -9.29
N SER A 100 -8.12 -8.19 -8.23
CA SER A 100 -9.49 -7.77 -7.94
C SER A 100 -10.05 -6.80 -8.98
N VAL A 101 -9.21 -5.94 -9.54
CA VAL A 101 -9.63 -4.86 -10.44
C VAL A 101 -9.48 -5.26 -11.90
N MET A 102 -8.41 -5.98 -12.22
CA MET A 102 -8.09 -6.46 -13.56
C MET A 102 -8.32 -7.97 -13.68
N ALA A 103 -9.51 -8.43 -13.24
CA ALA A 103 -9.77 -9.84 -13.10
C ALA A 103 -9.72 -10.61 -14.42
N GLU A 104 -10.25 -10.07 -15.52
CA GLU A 104 -10.20 -10.70 -16.84
C GLU A 104 -8.77 -10.76 -17.39
N ASP A 105 -8.04 -9.63 -17.31
CA ASP A 105 -6.64 -9.59 -17.76
C ASP A 105 -5.76 -10.54 -16.94
N THR A 106 -6.04 -10.64 -15.66
CA THR A 106 -5.33 -11.54 -14.75
C THR A 106 -5.64 -13.01 -15.05
N LEU A 107 -6.90 -13.33 -15.39
CA LEU A 107 -7.36 -14.69 -15.63
C LEU A 107 -6.66 -15.36 -16.83
N GLN A 108 -6.14 -14.60 -17.79
CA GLN A 108 -5.38 -15.19 -18.90
C GLN A 108 -4.09 -15.94 -18.44
N TYR A 109 -3.64 -15.72 -17.21
CA TYR A 109 -2.44 -16.33 -16.65
C TYR A 109 -2.72 -17.42 -15.61
N CYS A 110 -3.96 -17.52 -15.08
CA CYS A 110 -4.31 -18.43 -13.99
C CYS A 110 -5.64 -19.14 -14.24
N ASP A 111 -6.04 -20.01 -13.32
CA ASP A 111 -7.28 -20.78 -13.46
C ASP A 111 -8.44 -20.07 -12.76
N VAL A 112 -8.15 -19.38 -11.63
CA VAL A 112 -9.14 -18.64 -10.83
C VAL A 112 -8.51 -17.34 -10.33
N VAL A 113 -9.28 -16.26 -10.43
CA VAL A 113 -9.01 -14.97 -9.78
C VAL A 113 -9.96 -14.80 -8.60
N ILE A 114 -9.39 -14.49 -7.43
CA ILE A 114 -10.16 -14.12 -6.25
C ILE A 114 -10.20 -12.60 -6.17
N ARG A 115 -11.42 -12.05 -6.22
CA ARG A 115 -11.67 -10.62 -6.12
C ARG A 115 -11.94 -10.22 -4.66
N GLN A 116 -11.46 -9.03 -4.28
CA GLN A 116 -11.64 -8.44 -2.94
C GLN A 116 -11.00 -9.29 -1.81
N GLU A 117 -11.75 -9.60 -0.74
CA GLU A 117 -11.24 -10.36 0.39
C GLU A 117 -11.27 -11.87 0.11
N GLY A 118 -10.11 -12.51 0.32
CA GLY A 118 -9.95 -13.95 0.11
C GLY A 118 -10.27 -14.80 1.33
N ASP A 119 -10.63 -14.19 2.47
CA ASP A 119 -10.78 -14.86 3.76
C ASP A 119 -11.74 -16.06 3.71
N GLU A 120 -12.87 -15.89 3.07
CA GLU A 120 -13.89 -16.95 2.89
C GLU A 120 -13.81 -17.57 1.49
N THR A 121 -13.47 -16.76 0.49
CA THR A 121 -13.50 -17.19 -0.92
C THR A 121 -12.47 -18.26 -1.22
N LEU A 122 -11.22 -18.08 -0.77
CA LEU A 122 -10.15 -19.05 -1.08
C LEU A 122 -10.38 -20.41 -0.43
N PRO A 123 -10.72 -20.52 0.87
CA PRO A 123 -11.07 -21.82 1.46
C PRO A 123 -12.23 -22.51 0.73
N GLU A 124 -13.25 -21.74 0.29
CA GLU A 124 -14.38 -22.30 -0.44
C GLU A 124 -13.97 -22.84 -1.82
N VAL A 125 -13.16 -22.11 -2.59
CA VAL A 125 -12.61 -22.59 -3.87
C VAL A 125 -11.84 -23.90 -3.67
N LEU A 126 -10.94 -23.95 -2.68
CA LEU A 126 -10.14 -25.13 -2.40
C LEU A 126 -11.01 -26.34 -1.97
N ALA A 127 -12.05 -26.10 -1.16
CA ALA A 127 -12.99 -27.13 -0.76
C ALA A 127 -13.79 -27.68 -1.96
N LYS A 128 -14.30 -26.78 -2.83
CA LYS A 128 -14.99 -27.18 -4.06
C LYS A 128 -14.11 -28.05 -4.96
N TRP A 129 -12.87 -27.63 -5.17
CA TRP A 129 -11.92 -28.41 -5.97
C TRP A 129 -11.55 -29.76 -5.34
N ARG A 130 -11.43 -29.82 -3.99
CA ARG A 130 -11.20 -31.09 -3.27
C ARG A 130 -12.36 -32.06 -3.46
N GLU A 131 -13.58 -31.56 -3.51
CA GLU A 131 -14.81 -32.34 -3.73
C GLU A 131 -15.15 -32.57 -5.22
N ASP A 132 -14.28 -32.12 -6.12
CA ASP A 132 -14.49 -32.19 -7.57
C ASP A 132 -15.77 -31.49 -8.06
N LYS A 133 -16.13 -30.38 -7.40
CA LYS A 133 -17.29 -29.55 -7.71
C LYS A 133 -16.89 -28.31 -8.50
N ASP A 134 -17.83 -27.78 -9.28
CA ASP A 134 -17.65 -26.53 -10.01
C ASP A 134 -17.68 -25.30 -9.08
N LEU A 135 -17.32 -24.13 -9.63
CA LEU A 135 -17.27 -22.87 -8.90
C LEU A 135 -18.49 -21.97 -9.14
N SER A 136 -19.55 -22.48 -9.77
CA SER A 136 -20.68 -21.67 -10.24
C SER A 136 -21.43 -20.92 -9.16
N ASP A 137 -21.38 -21.40 -7.91
CA ASP A 137 -22.01 -20.83 -6.73
C ASP A 137 -21.03 -20.11 -5.77
N VAL A 138 -19.72 -20.11 -6.08
CA VAL A 138 -18.71 -19.44 -5.25
C VAL A 138 -18.71 -17.94 -5.52
N LEU A 139 -18.99 -17.14 -4.51
CA LEU A 139 -18.97 -15.69 -4.64
C LEU A 139 -17.54 -15.12 -4.72
N GLY A 140 -17.37 -14.02 -5.43
CA GLY A 140 -16.10 -13.28 -5.47
C GLY A 140 -15.02 -13.91 -6.37
N VAL A 141 -15.38 -14.84 -7.26
CA VAL A 141 -14.43 -15.45 -8.20
C VAL A 141 -14.67 -15.03 -9.64
N THR A 142 -13.58 -15.00 -10.40
CA THR A 142 -13.60 -14.97 -11.87
C THR A 142 -12.79 -16.17 -12.34
N TYR A 143 -13.32 -16.96 -13.27
CA TYR A 143 -12.71 -18.21 -13.70
C TYR A 143 -13.11 -18.61 -15.13
N TRP A 144 -12.42 -19.61 -15.69
CA TRP A 144 -12.78 -20.20 -16.98
C TRP A 144 -13.91 -21.22 -16.82
N ASP A 145 -15.03 -20.99 -17.50
CA ASP A 145 -16.14 -21.94 -17.60
C ASP A 145 -16.32 -22.36 -19.08
N ASN A 146 -15.92 -23.57 -19.41
CA ASN A 146 -15.97 -24.10 -20.78
C ASN A 146 -15.34 -23.17 -21.85
N GLY A 147 -14.22 -22.55 -21.51
CA GLY A 147 -13.49 -21.63 -22.40
C GLY A 147 -14.04 -20.21 -22.46
N HIS A 148 -15.02 -19.88 -21.62
CA HIS A 148 -15.57 -18.53 -21.44
C HIS A 148 -15.20 -17.97 -20.07
N VAL A 149 -14.94 -16.67 -20.02
CA VAL A 149 -14.76 -15.98 -18.73
C VAL A 149 -16.10 -15.89 -18.02
N ARG A 150 -16.10 -16.29 -16.75
CA ARG A 150 -17.28 -16.16 -15.90
C ARG A 150 -16.93 -15.36 -14.65
N HIS A 151 -17.76 -14.35 -14.39
CA HIS A 151 -17.73 -13.56 -13.16
C HIS A 151 -18.91 -13.96 -12.29
N ASN A 152 -18.63 -14.54 -11.13
CA ASN A 152 -19.67 -14.71 -10.13
C ASN A 152 -19.90 -13.40 -9.37
N PRO A 153 -21.08 -13.21 -8.75
CA PRO A 153 -21.36 -12.02 -7.94
C PRO A 153 -20.26 -11.78 -6.88
N ASP A 154 -20.00 -10.53 -6.57
CA ASP A 154 -19.05 -10.19 -5.53
C ASP A 154 -19.49 -10.75 -4.17
N ARG A 155 -18.51 -11.17 -3.37
CA ARG A 155 -18.76 -11.60 -2.01
C ARG A 155 -18.92 -10.38 -1.10
N PRO A 156 -19.90 -10.37 -0.19
CA PRO A 156 -19.95 -9.39 0.88
C PRO A 156 -18.65 -9.42 1.71
N TYR A 157 -18.19 -8.28 2.15
CA TYR A 157 -16.99 -8.21 2.99
C TYR A 157 -17.15 -9.01 4.29
N THR A 158 -16.12 -9.78 4.64
CA THR A 158 -16.07 -10.60 5.87
C THR A 158 -16.26 -9.76 7.12
N HIS A 159 -17.20 -10.18 7.97
CA HIS A 159 -17.49 -9.48 9.24
C HIS A 159 -16.56 -9.93 10.38
N ASP A 160 -16.25 -11.21 10.48
CA ASP A 160 -15.32 -11.76 11.46
C ASP A 160 -13.89 -11.66 10.90
N ILE A 161 -13.12 -10.74 11.48
CA ILE A 161 -11.73 -10.47 11.10
C ILE A 161 -10.76 -10.73 12.27
N ASP A 162 -11.13 -11.57 13.22
CA ASP A 162 -10.37 -11.82 14.45
C ASP A 162 -9.18 -12.79 14.30
N THR A 163 -8.89 -13.25 13.09
CA THR A 163 -7.75 -14.14 12.80
C THR A 163 -6.41 -13.51 13.24
N ILE A 164 -5.64 -14.27 14.00
CA ILE A 164 -4.25 -13.96 14.32
C ILE A 164 -3.37 -14.58 13.24
N THR A 165 -2.61 -13.75 12.54
CA THR A 165 -1.74 -14.20 11.45
C THR A 165 -0.56 -15.02 11.97
N ASP A 166 -0.41 -16.25 11.48
CA ASP A 166 0.74 -17.09 11.77
C ASP A 166 1.92 -16.74 10.87
N LEU A 167 2.86 -15.99 11.42
CA LEU A 167 4.04 -15.54 10.70
C LEU A 167 5.10 -16.62 10.52
N GLU A 168 5.00 -17.75 11.22
CA GLU A 168 5.91 -18.89 11.07
C GLU A 168 5.67 -19.64 9.76
N LEU A 169 4.50 -19.48 9.13
CA LEU A 169 4.22 -19.99 7.79
C LEU A 169 5.11 -19.38 6.69
N ILE A 170 5.65 -18.18 6.92
CA ILE A 170 6.52 -17.51 5.97
C ILE A 170 7.94 -18.09 6.06
N ASP A 171 8.37 -18.73 4.97
CA ASP A 171 9.74 -19.29 4.91
C ASP A 171 10.80 -18.20 5.14
N GLY A 172 11.72 -18.47 6.07
CA GLY A 172 12.80 -17.54 6.42
C GLY A 172 12.39 -16.35 7.31
N TYR A 173 11.12 -16.20 7.70
CA TYR A 173 10.66 -15.07 8.51
C TYR A 173 11.40 -14.94 9.84
N MET A 174 11.61 -16.03 10.54
CA MET A 174 12.30 -16.03 11.85
C MET A 174 13.73 -15.51 11.74
N ASP A 175 14.44 -15.84 10.67
CA ASP A 175 15.80 -15.34 10.44
C ASP A 175 15.80 -13.89 9.92
N TRP A 176 14.82 -13.53 9.09
CA TRP A 176 14.63 -12.17 8.61
C TRP A 176 14.26 -11.22 9.75
N SER A 177 13.41 -11.65 10.68
CA SER A 177 12.91 -10.84 11.79
C SER A 177 13.95 -10.57 12.89
N LYS A 178 14.97 -11.43 13.03
CA LYS A 178 16.02 -11.28 14.05
C LYS A 178 16.89 -10.05 13.80
N PRO A 179 17.21 -9.26 14.83
CA PRO A 179 18.12 -8.13 14.70
C PRO A 179 19.53 -8.61 14.33
N LYS A 180 20.02 -8.23 13.14
CA LYS A 180 21.40 -8.48 12.69
C LYS A 180 22.28 -7.29 13.07
N LEU A 181 23.35 -7.58 13.82
CA LEU A 181 24.47 -6.76 14.37
C LEU A 181 24.52 -5.24 14.06
N LEU A 182 24.61 -4.48 15.13
CA LEU A 182 24.96 -3.09 15.49
C LEU A 182 24.78 -1.92 14.50
N TRP A 183 25.10 -2.05 13.21
CA TRP A 183 24.95 -0.95 12.22
C TRP A 183 23.88 -1.18 11.16
N LYS A 184 23.34 -2.40 11.08
CA LYS A 184 22.25 -2.80 10.19
C LYS A 184 20.96 -3.17 10.94
N GLN A 185 20.82 -2.76 12.18
CA GLN A 185 19.54 -2.86 12.90
C GLN A 185 18.57 -1.83 12.30
N ARG A 186 18.07 -2.15 11.12
CA ARG A 186 16.86 -1.51 10.63
C ARG A 186 15.76 -1.90 11.62
N MET A 187 15.10 -0.90 12.21
CA MET A 187 13.92 -1.15 13.03
C MET A 187 12.90 -1.84 12.13
N ARG A 188 12.62 -3.11 12.40
CA ARG A 188 11.57 -3.84 11.72
C ARG A 188 10.31 -3.68 12.52
N PHE A 189 9.27 -3.25 11.83
CA PHE A 189 7.95 -3.14 12.43
C PHE A 189 7.18 -4.43 12.20
N GLN A 190 6.50 -4.89 13.24
CA GLN A 190 5.44 -5.87 13.08
C GLN A 190 4.19 -5.18 12.58
N LEU A 191 3.51 -5.79 11.64
CA LEU A 191 2.25 -5.26 11.12
C LEU A 191 1.09 -5.74 12.00
N LEU A 192 0.23 -4.83 12.36
CA LEU A 192 -0.95 -5.10 13.17
C LEU A 192 -2.17 -4.48 12.50
N GLN A 193 -3.16 -5.27 12.22
CA GLN A 193 -4.46 -4.79 11.78
C GLN A 193 -5.45 -4.84 12.95
N THR A 194 -6.15 -3.74 13.20
CA THR A 194 -7.21 -3.70 14.22
C THR A 194 -8.59 -3.46 13.60
N SER A 195 -8.61 -3.05 12.32
CA SER A 195 -9.84 -2.78 11.58
C SER A 195 -9.62 -2.85 10.08
N ARG A 196 -10.70 -3.02 9.32
CA ARG A 196 -10.74 -2.96 7.85
C ARG A 196 -11.78 -1.97 7.37
N GLY A 197 -11.52 -1.36 6.20
CA GLY A 197 -12.40 -0.40 5.56
C GLY A 197 -12.18 1.04 6.04
N CYS A 198 -12.75 1.98 5.28
CA CYS A 198 -12.66 3.40 5.58
C CYS A 198 -13.93 4.11 5.09
N PRO A 199 -14.67 4.84 5.97
CA PRO A 199 -15.94 5.49 5.60
C PRO A 199 -15.77 6.78 4.79
N PHE A 200 -14.52 7.21 4.54
CA PHE A 200 -14.25 8.44 3.82
C PHE A 200 -14.11 8.19 2.32
N ALA A 201 -14.55 9.16 1.51
CA ALA A 201 -14.54 9.10 0.05
C ALA A 201 -13.52 10.09 -0.56
N CYS A 202 -12.26 10.00 -0.15
CA CYS A 202 -11.19 10.80 -0.76
C CYS A 202 -11.00 10.38 -2.23
N THR A 203 -10.97 11.33 -3.16
CA THR A 203 -10.99 11.06 -4.61
C THR A 203 -9.79 10.26 -5.13
N PHE A 204 -8.65 10.38 -4.47
CA PHE A 204 -7.39 9.72 -4.86
C PHE A 204 -7.14 8.38 -4.13
N CYS A 205 -8.00 8.00 -3.16
CA CYS A 205 -7.74 6.87 -2.28
C CYS A 205 -8.45 5.60 -2.75
N ILE A 206 -7.69 4.52 -2.90
CA ILE A 206 -8.22 3.20 -3.32
C ILE A 206 -8.84 2.40 -2.16
N ALA A 207 -8.47 2.70 -0.91
CA ALA A 207 -8.85 1.91 0.25
C ALA A 207 -10.36 1.65 0.42
N PRO A 208 -11.27 2.63 0.17
CA PRO A 208 -12.71 2.36 0.24
C PRO A 208 -13.22 1.41 -0.86
N ARG A 209 -12.50 1.31 -1.97
CA ARG A 209 -12.85 0.42 -3.09
C ARG A 209 -12.34 -1.00 -2.87
N GLU A 210 -11.17 -1.16 -2.25
CA GLU A 210 -10.59 -2.47 -1.94
C GLU A 210 -11.21 -3.15 -0.72
N LEU A 211 -11.38 -2.39 0.38
CA LEU A 211 -11.79 -2.92 1.67
C LEU A 211 -13.20 -2.48 2.08
N GLY A 212 -13.93 -1.82 1.17
CA GLY A 212 -15.28 -1.30 1.39
C GLY A 212 -15.32 0.01 2.18
N GLN A 213 -16.45 0.70 2.05
CA GLN A 213 -16.75 1.91 2.85
C GLN A 213 -17.23 1.57 4.25
N GLY A 214 -17.63 0.30 4.50
CA GLY A 214 -17.95 -0.21 5.83
C GLY A 214 -16.70 -0.26 6.72
N TYR A 215 -16.89 -0.05 8.01
CA TYR A 215 -15.81 -0.12 8.99
C TYR A 215 -16.03 -1.33 9.89
N ARG A 216 -15.13 -2.30 9.85
CA ARG A 216 -15.18 -3.56 10.59
C ARG A 216 -13.99 -3.61 11.54
N MET A 217 -14.21 -4.05 12.77
CA MET A 217 -13.22 -4.03 13.84
C MET A 217 -12.96 -5.43 14.34
N ARG A 218 -11.70 -5.72 14.62
CA ARG A 218 -11.33 -6.88 15.43
C ARG A 218 -11.74 -6.66 16.87
N SER A 219 -12.04 -7.75 17.58
CA SER A 219 -12.25 -7.69 19.01
C SER A 219 -10.98 -7.21 19.74
N VAL A 220 -11.16 -6.48 20.83
CA VAL A 220 -10.02 -6.00 21.64
C VAL A 220 -9.17 -7.16 22.13
N ASP A 221 -9.78 -8.28 22.51
CA ASP A 221 -9.08 -9.47 22.99
C ASP A 221 -8.23 -10.11 21.90
N SER A 222 -8.74 -10.23 20.66
CA SER A 222 -7.98 -10.70 19.49
C SER A 222 -6.78 -9.82 19.20
N VAL A 223 -6.95 -8.48 19.18
CA VAL A 223 -5.83 -7.54 18.93
C VAL A 223 -4.76 -7.66 20.03
N ILE A 224 -5.15 -7.77 21.30
CA ILE A 224 -4.20 -7.93 22.43
C ILE A 224 -3.46 -9.27 22.33
N ALA A 225 -4.16 -10.35 21.96
CA ALA A 225 -3.55 -11.66 21.77
C ALA A 225 -2.52 -11.63 20.63
N ASP A 226 -2.85 -10.98 19.51
CA ASP A 226 -1.97 -10.82 18.37
C ASP A 226 -0.68 -10.01 18.72
N ILE A 227 -0.82 -8.90 19.45
CA ILE A 227 0.33 -8.14 19.91
C ILE A 227 1.25 -9.01 20.77
N LYS A 228 0.68 -9.81 21.68
CA LYS A 228 1.46 -10.71 22.56
C LYS A 228 2.15 -11.79 21.73
N TYR A 229 1.40 -12.46 20.86
CA TYR A 229 1.94 -13.50 19.97
C TYR A 229 3.14 -12.98 19.16
N GLN A 230 2.99 -11.87 18.45
CA GLN A 230 4.07 -11.34 17.63
C GLN A 230 5.27 -10.89 18.47
N LYS A 231 5.05 -10.35 19.67
CA LYS A 231 6.15 -10.00 20.60
C LYS A 231 6.91 -11.22 21.10
N ASP A 232 6.19 -12.27 21.45
CA ASP A 232 6.80 -13.50 21.96
C ASP A 232 7.57 -14.22 20.85
N LEU A 233 7.01 -14.23 19.63
CA LEU A 233 7.61 -14.85 18.46
C LEU A 233 8.93 -14.18 18.04
N VAL A 234 8.98 -12.85 17.94
CA VAL A 234 10.13 -12.13 17.35
C VAL A 234 10.94 -11.30 18.33
N GLY A 235 10.47 -11.12 19.56
CA GLY A 235 11.14 -10.29 20.58
C GLY A 235 11.13 -8.80 20.27
N THR A 236 10.40 -8.33 19.24
CA THR A 236 10.32 -6.92 18.88
C THR A 236 9.30 -6.18 19.73
N ARG A 237 9.47 -4.85 19.80
CA ARG A 237 8.50 -3.95 20.43
C ARG A 237 7.94 -2.91 19.45
N TYR A 238 8.35 -2.94 18.19
CA TYR A 238 7.97 -1.94 17.20
C TYR A 238 6.82 -2.46 16.34
N PHE A 239 5.71 -1.73 16.32
CA PHE A 239 4.51 -2.07 15.57
C PHE A 239 4.08 -0.95 14.64
N PHE A 240 3.52 -1.33 13.52
CA PHE A 240 2.84 -0.44 12.62
C PHE A 240 1.38 -0.91 12.45
N ILE A 241 0.44 -0.10 12.91
CA ILE A 241 -0.99 -0.38 12.75
C ILE A 241 -1.36 0.01 11.33
N VAL A 242 -1.72 -1.01 10.54
CA VAL A 242 -1.97 -0.88 9.08
C VAL A 242 -3.43 -0.54 8.74
N ASP A 243 -4.25 -0.26 9.73
CA ASP A 243 -5.61 0.22 9.51
C ASP A 243 -5.64 1.45 8.62
N ASN A 244 -6.58 1.56 7.69
CA ASN A 244 -6.73 2.77 6.88
C ASN A 244 -6.97 4.03 7.72
N HIS A 245 -7.59 3.86 8.90
CA HIS A 245 -7.82 4.93 9.85
C HIS A 245 -8.12 4.38 11.26
N PHE A 246 -7.10 4.24 12.09
CA PHE A 246 -7.16 3.62 13.41
C PHE A 246 -8.22 4.26 14.35
N THR A 247 -8.46 5.55 14.27
CA THR A 247 -9.33 6.28 15.21
C THR A 247 -10.73 6.59 14.65
N VAL A 248 -11.21 5.87 13.62
CA VAL A 248 -12.57 6.04 13.08
C VAL A 248 -13.60 5.76 14.16
N ASN A 249 -13.58 4.60 14.75
CA ASN A 249 -14.42 4.28 15.91
C ASN A 249 -13.70 4.65 17.19
N ARG A 250 -13.95 5.88 17.65
CA ARG A 250 -13.28 6.43 18.83
C ARG A 250 -13.53 5.60 20.09
N ALA A 251 -14.73 5.08 20.28
CA ALA A 251 -15.07 4.27 21.45
C ALA A 251 -14.24 3.00 21.50
N HIS A 252 -14.22 2.22 20.41
CA HIS A 252 -13.43 1.01 20.29
C HIS A 252 -11.93 1.28 20.46
N SER A 253 -11.39 2.28 19.78
CA SER A 253 -9.97 2.63 19.88
C SER A 253 -9.58 3.03 21.30
N LYS A 254 -10.43 3.77 22.02
CA LYS A 254 -10.18 4.13 23.43
C LYS A 254 -10.16 2.90 24.34
N VAL A 255 -11.09 1.95 24.16
CA VAL A 255 -11.11 0.70 24.92
C VAL A 255 -9.85 -0.10 24.67
N LEU A 256 -9.43 -0.27 23.41
CA LEU A 256 -8.18 -0.95 23.06
C LEU A 256 -6.95 -0.27 23.69
N LEU A 257 -6.84 1.05 23.57
CA LEU A 257 -5.74 1.83 24.13
C LEU A 257 -5.69 1.69 25.66
N GLN A 258 -6.84 1.76 26.33
CA GLN A 258 -6.92 1.58 27.77
C GLN A 258 -6.51 0.17 28.21
N ARG A 259 -6.88 -0.86 27.45
CA ARG A 259 -6.46 -2.24 27.68
C ARG A 259 -4.94 -2.38 27.55
N ILE A 260 -4.32 -1.83 26.51
CA ILE A 260 -2.87 -1.80 26.32
C ILE A 260 -2.14 -1.13 27.49
N ILE A 261 -2.70 -0.01 28.00
CA ILE A 261 -2.15 0.73 29.14
C ILE A 261 -2.25 -0.11 30.43
N ASN A 262 -3.42 -0.67 30.71
CA ASN A 262 -3.70 -1.44 31.93
C ASN A 262 -2.81 -2.70 32.00
N GLU A 263 -2.62 -3.38 30.88
CA GLU A 263 -1.75 -4.56 30.78
C GLU A 263 -0.25 -4.21 30.70
N LYS A 264 0.08 -2.93 30.69
CA LYS A 264 1.47 -2.42 30.63
C LYS A 264 2.27 -3.02 29.47
N ILE A 265 1.63 -3.22 28.32
CA ILE A 265 2.27 -3.82 27.14
C ILE A 265 3.48 -2.98 26.75
N ASN A 266 4.67 -3.61 26.78
CA ASN A 266 5.91 -2.93 26.39
C ASN A 266 6.06 -2.97 24.86
N TRP A 267 5.52 -1.98 24.20
CA TRP A 267 5.60 -1.79 22.76
C TRP A 267 5.80 -0.33 22.38
N ALA A 268 5.97 -0.04 21.11
CA ALA A 268 5.92 1.30 20.54
C ALA A 268 5.31 1.19 19.16
N ALA A 269 4.32 2.02 18.86
CA ALA A 269 3.59 1.90 17.59
C ALA A 269 3.47 3.21 16.82
N VAL A 270 3.25 3.03 15.52
CA VAL A 270 2.81 4.06 14.57
C VAL A 270 1.43 3.66 14.08
N CYS A 271 0.52 4.59 13.85
CA CYS A 271 -0.77 4.30 13.26
C CYS A 271 -1.18 5.34 12.21
N PHE A 272 -1.94 4.89 11.21
CA PHE A 272 -2.63 5.81 10.30
C PHE A 272 -3.82 6.45 11.00
N THR A 273 -3.97 7.75 10.84
CA THR A 273 -5.13 8.49 11.32
C THR A 273 -5.35 9.76 10.49
N ARG A 274 -6.44 10.46 10.73
CA ARG A 274 -6.75 11.75 10.10
C ARG A 274 -6.62 12.90 11.10
N LEU A 275 -6.68 14.15 10.60
CA LEU A 275 -6.56 15.35 11.42
C LEU A 275 -7.61 15.47 12.52
N GLU A 276 -8.77 14.86 12.33
CA GLU A 276 -9.89 14.89 13.28
C GLU A 276 -9.54 14.30 14.64
N VAL A 277 -8.47 13.50 14.74
CA VAL A 277 -7.94 13.01 16.03
C VAL A 277 -7.51 14.15 16.94
N SER A 278 -7.09 15.28 16.38
CA SER A 278 -6.69 16.48 17.13
C SER A 278 -7.83 17.13 17.93
N ARG A 279 -9.08 16.81 17.61
CA ARG A 279 -10.27 17.33 18.29
C ARG A 279 -10.64 16.54 19.56
N ASP A 280 -9.94 15.44 19.84
CA ASP A 280 -10.22 14.55 20.98
C ASP A 280 -8.99 14.48 21.90
N ASP A 281 -8.99 15.33 22.95
CA ASP A 281 -7.88 15.43 23.90
C ASP A 281 -7.67 14.14 24.71
N GLU A 282 -8.75 13.39 24.97
CA GLU A 282 -8.66 12.10 25.64
C GLU A 282 -7.97 11.08 24.74
N MET A 283 -8.35 11.00 23.46
CA MET A 283 -7.71 10.14 22.47
C MET A 283 -6.20 10.44 22.38
N LEU A 284 -5.81 11.72 22.27
CA LEU A 284 -4.41 12.11 22.21
C LEU A 284 -3.62 11.68 23.46
N ARG A 285 -4.23 11.82 24.67
CA ARG A 285 -3.62 11.34 25.91
C ARG A 285 -3.47 9.82 25.92
N LEU A 286 -4.51 9.08 25.55
CA LEU A 286 -4.49 7.62 25.50
C LEU A 286 -3.46 7.11 24.49
N LEU A 287 -3.39 7.67 23.28
CA LEU A 287 -2.36 7.35 22.28
C LEU A 287 -0.95 7.50 22.87
N LYS A 288 -0.69 8.64 23.53
CA LYS A 288 0.61 8.87 24.18
C LYS A 288 0.92 7.88 25.29
N GLN A 289 -0.04 7.61 26.17
CA GLN A 289 0.11 6.69 27.30
C GLN A 289 0.28 5.23 26.82
N ALA A 290 -0.46 4.84 25.78
CA ALA A 290 -0.32 3.54 25.13
C ALA A 290 0.95 3.42 24.26
N LYS A 291 1.83 4.45 24.22
CA LYS A 291 3.08 4.48 23.45
C LYS A 291 2.88 4.39 21.91
N ILE A 292 1.73 4.78 21.39
CA ILE A 292 1.57 5.09 19.97
C ILE A 292 2.15 6.48 19.77
N GLY A 293 3.47 6.53 19.57
CA GLY A 293 4.25 7.78 19.65
C GLY A 293 4.25 8.61 18.36
N THR A 294 3.85 8.04 17.24
CA THR A 294 3.85 8.70 15.93
C THR A 294 2.53 8.46 15.22
N LEU A 295 1.91 9.53 14.78
CA LEU A 295 0.69 9.51 13.99
C LEU A 295 1.05 9.75 12.51
N TYR A 296 0.69 8.79 11.65
CA TYR A 296 0.82 8.93 10.21
C TYR A 296 -0.46 9.59 9.69
N ILE A 297 -0.35 10.85 9.26
CA ILE A 297 -1.50 11.68 8.92
C ILE A 297 -1.39 12.15 7.48
N GLY A 298 -2.44 11.87 6.68
CA GLY A 298 -2.58 12.47 5.37
C GLY A 298 -2.80 13.98 5.48
N LEU A 299 -1.76 14.77 5.31
CA LEU A 299 -1.82 16.23 5.20
C LEU A 299 -2.08 16.67 3.76
N GLU A 300 -1.57 15.91 2.82
CA GLU A 300 -1.62 15.97 1.36
C GLU A 300 -0.98 17.24 0.78
N SER A 301 -1.35 18.43 1.24
CA SER A 301 -0.79 19.71 0.83
C SER A 301 -1.01 20.78 1.90
N PHE A 302 -0.30 21.90 1.78
CA PHE A 302 -0.63 23.16 2.46
C PHE A 302 -1.17 24.20 1.47
N ASP A 303 -1.55 23.80 0.28
CA ASP A 303 -2.24 24.64 -0.70
C ASP A 303 -3.73 24.28 -0.71
N ASP A 304 -4.59 25.27 -0.45
CA ASP A 304 -6.03 25.05 -0.34
C ASP A 304 -6.69 24.64 -1.65
N ASN A 305 -6.12 25.01 -2.80
CA ASN A 305 -6.64 24.58 -4.11
C ASN A 305 -6.39 23.09 -4.32
N VAL A 306 -5.19 22.60 -3.95
CA VAL A 306 -4.86 21.18 -3.98
C VAL A 306 -5.78 20.39 -3.05
N LEU A 307 -5.98 20.87 -1.81
CA LEU A 307 -6.85 20.21 -0.81
C LEU A 307 -8.30 20.10 -1.28
N LYS A 308 -8.82 21.13 -1.95
CA LYS A 308 -10.16 21.13 -2.56
C LYS A 308 -10.26 20.09 -3.68
N LEU A 309 -9.27 20.05 -4.58
CA LEU A 309 -9.22 19.09 -5.68
C LEU A 309 -9.22 17.64 -5.18
N LEU A 310 -8.48 17.37 -4.10
CA LEU A 310 -8.39 16.05 -3.47
C LEU A 310 -9.62 15.67 -2.62
N ASN A 311 -10.64 16.57 -2.51
CA ASN A 311 -11.83 16.38 -1.67
C ASN A 311 -11.50 15.95 -0.24
N LYS A 312 -10.44 16.54 0.34
CA LYS A 312 -9.91 16.11 1.63
C LYS A 312 -10.70 16.65 2.83
N GLN A 313 -11.61 17.63 2.61
CA GLN A 313 -12.42 18.30 3.65
C GLN A 313 -11.58 18.92 4.77
N GLN A 314 -10.43 19.49 4.41
CA GLN A 314 -9.50 20.20 5.29
C GLN A 314 -8.92 21.40 4.55
N ASP A 315 -8.44 22.39 5.31
CA ASP A 315 -7.75 23.57 4.81
C ASP A 315 -6.43 23.77 5.55
N ARG A 316 -5.60 24.67 5.05
CA ARG A 316 -4.27 24.95 5.60
C ARG A 316 -4.35 25.30 7.09
N GLU A 317 -5.28 26.18 7.47
CA GLU A 317 -5.40 26.66 8.86
C GLU A 317 -5.74 25.51 9.82
N SER A 318 -6.67 24.65 9.44
CA SER A 318 -7.05 23.47 10.21
C SER A 318 -5.90 22.47 10.37
N ILE A 319 -5.09 22.27 9.30
CA ILE A 319 -3.90 21.44 9.36
C ILE A 319 -2.88 22.01 10.34
N GLU A 320 -2.56 23.29 10.24
CA GLU A 320 -1.58 23.95 11.11
C GLU A 320 -2.00 23.89 12.60
N LYS A 321 -3.30 24.15 12.90
CA LYS A 321 -3.86 24.01 14.25
C LYS A 321 -3.78 22.58 14.77
N ALA A 322 -4.13 21.60 13.93
CA ALA A 322 -4.13 20.20 14.31
C ALA A 322 -2.71 19.68 14.58
N VAL A 323 -1.75 19.97 13.71
CA VAL A 323 -0.34 19.60 13.90
C VAL A 323 0.20 20.17 15.21
N LYS A 324 -0.02 21.47 15.46
CA LYS A 324 0.39 22.13 16.70
C LYS A 324 -0.25 21.48 17.94
N LYS A 325 -1.54 21.14 17.87
CA LYS A 325 -2.28 20.49 18.95
C LYS A 325 -1.72 19.08 19.22
N ILE A 326 -1.55 18.24 18.21
CA ILE A 326 -1.00 16.89 18.34
C ILE A 326 0.39 16.95 19.00
N LYS A 327 1.25 17.86 18.54
CA LYS A 327 2.59 18.05 19.09
C LYS A 327 2.59 18.52 20.53
N SER A 328 1.60 19.30 20.98
CA SER A 328 1.48 19.73 22.36
C SER A 328 1.24 18.57 23.34
N PHE A 329 0.72 17.44 22.87
CA PHE A 329 0.59 16.18 23.63
C PHE A 329 1.87 15.31 23.58
N GLY A 330 2.94 15.79 22.93
CA GLY A 330 4.22 15.08 22.81
C GLY A 330 4.17 13.91 21.84
N LEU A 331 3.23 13.92 20.89
CA LEU A 331 3.12 12.99 19.78
C LEU A 331 3.92 13.51 18.58
N ASN A 332 4.47 12.61 17.76
CA ASN A 332 5.10 12.97 16.50
C ASN A 332 4.09 12.90 15.37
N VAL A 333 4.29 13.74 14.35
CA VAL A 333 3.54 13.74 13.11
C VAL A 333 4.43 13.26 11.98
N LEU A 334 4.04 12.15 11.34
CA LEU A 334 4.53 11.75 10.02
C LEU A 334 3.48 12.23 9.01
N GLY A 335 3.80 13.31 8.29
CA GLY A 335 2.90 13.90 7.31
C GLY A 335 3.05 13.21 5.95
N SER A 336 1.93 12.71 5.41
CA SER A 336 1.85 12.27 4.02
C SER A 336 1.46 13.43 3.14
N PHE A 337 2.12 13.55 1.98
CA PHE A 337 1.86 14.57 0.98
C PHE A 337 1.75 13.93 -0.39
N VAL A 338 0.75 14.36 -1.15
CA VAL A 338 0.52 13.99 -2.54
C VAL A 338 0.96 15.14 -3.41
N LEU A 339 1.83 14.88 -4.40
CA LEU A 339 2.44 15.90 -5.24
C LEU A 339 2.09 15.66 -6.71
N GLY A 340 1.83 16.74 -7.45
CA GLY A 340 1.57 16.69 -8.89
C GLY A 340 0.10 16.75 -9.27
N SER A 341 -0.77 17.25 -8.39
CA SER A 341 -2.15 17.60 -8.75
C SER A 341 -2.19 18.70 -9.82
N ASP A 342 -3.32 18.89 -10.48
CA ASP A 342 -3.48 19.90 -11.54
C ASP A 342 -3.31 21.33 -11.04
N SER A 343 -3.41 21.58 -9.74
CA SER A 343 -3.11 22.86 -9.12
C SER A 343 -1.65 22.99 -8.67
N ASP A 344 -0.85 21.90 -8.71
CA ASP A 344 0.54 21.97 -8.30
C ASP A 344 1.45 22.59 -9.35
N THR A 345 2.34 23.45 -8.86
CA THR A 345 3.51 23.95 -9.55
C THR A 345 4.74 23.58 -8.75
N VAL A 346 5.93 23.69 -9.34
CA VAL A 346 7.20 23.50 -8.63
C VAL A 346 7.29 24.43 -7.40
N GLU A 347 6.77 25.65 -7.52
CA GLU A 347 6.75 26.64 -6.44
C GLU A 347 5.77 26.22 -5.32
N SER A 348 4.55 25.77 -5.64
CA SER A 348 3.55 25.34 -4.66
C SER A 348 4.04 24.13 -3.86
N ILE A 349 4.69 23.15 -4.53
CA ILE A 349 5.31 22.00 -3.90
C ILE A 349 6.37 22.45 -2.89
N ARG A 350 7.30 23.32 -3.32
CA ARG A 350 8.35 23.83 -2.44
C ARG A 350 7.80 24.59 -1.24
N LYS A 351 6.76 25.40 -1.44
CA LYS A 351 6.05 26.14 -0.37
C LYS A 351 5.38 25.16 0.61
N THR A 352 4.77 24.11 0.12
CA THR A 352 4.19 23.04 0.96
C THR A 352 5.27 22.43 1.87
N ILE A 353 6.45 22.11 1.35
CA ILE A 353 7.54 21.56 2.15
C ILE A 353 8.10 22.57 3.16
N ASP A 354 8.20 23.87 2.78
CA ASP A 354 8.62 24.91 3.72
C ASP A 354 7.62 25.07 4.86
N THR A 355 6.34 25.05 4.56
CA THR A 355 5.29 25.09 5.58
C THR A 355 5.37 23.85 6.49
N ALA A 356 5.60 22.66 5.96
CA ALA A 356 5.81 21.47 6.79
C ALA A 356 7.02 21.60 7.74
N ILE A 357 8.09 22.26 7.28
CA ILE A 357 9.27 22.58 8.11
C ILE A 357 8.90 23.60 9.21
N GLU A 358 8.15 24.65 8.88
CA GLU A 358 7.71 25.70 9.80
C GLU A 358 6.79 25.18 10.87
N GLN A 359 5.84 24.31 10.50
CA GLN A 359 4.90 23.64 11.41
C GLN A 359 5.54 22.52 12.25
N ASP A 360 6.86 22.32 12.10
CA ASP A 360 7.61 21.34 12.89
C ASP A 360 7.09 19.88 12.71
N VAL A 361 6.63 19.53 11.51
CA VAL A 361 6.34 18.14 11.14
C VAL A 361 7.60 17.30 11.37
N ASP A 362 7.48 16.10 11.95
CA ASP A 362 8.63 15.31 12.36
C ASP A 362 9.22 14.49 11.22
N TYR A 363 8.37 13.87 10.40
CA TYR A 363 8.73 13.01 9.27
C TYR A 363 7.84 13.30 8.06
N LEU A 364 8.36 13.00 6.87
CA LEU A 364 7.61 13.11 5.61
C LEU A 364 7.48 11.75 4.92
N ALA A 365 6.32 11.54 4.30
CA ALA A 365 6.11 10.58 3.24
C ALA A 365 5.58 11.34 2.02
N LEU A 366 6.31 11.30 0.91
CA LEU A 366 5.99 12.05 -0.30
C LEU A 366 5.65 11.06 -1.41
N PHE A 367 4.50 11.22 -2.00
CA PHE A 367 4.02 10.40 -3.10
C PHE A 367 3.70 11.28 -4.30
N PRO A 368 4.20 10.96 -5.49
CA PRO A 368 3.58 11.48 -6.70
C PRO A 368 2.10 11.09 -6.69
N LEU A 369 1.22 11.97 -7.15
CA LEU A 369 -0.17 11.58 -7.36
C LEU A 369 -0.16 10.41 -8.35
N SER A 370 -0.50 9.23 -7.88
CA SER A 370 -0.65 8.05 -8.71
C SER A 370 -2.12 7.69 -8.74
N GLY A 371 -2.72 7.79 -9.93
CA GLY A 371 -3.98 7.14 -10.17
C GLY A 371 -3.69 5.66 -10.44
N TYR A 372 -4.55 4.81 -9.98
CA TYR A 372 -4.60 3.46 -10.51
C TYR A 372 -5.60 3.50 -11.66
N PRO A 373 -5.17 3.29 -12.90
CA PRO A 373 -6.07 3.37 -14.07
C PRO A 373 -7.31 2.50 -13.90
N GLU A 374 -7.12 1.36 -13.24
CA GLU A 374 -8.14 0.38 -12.97
C GLU A 374 -9.31 0.91 -12.13
N TYR A 375 -9.05 1.88 -11.26
CA TYR A 375 -10.08 2.43 -10.38
C TYR A 375 -10.82 3.63 -10.97
N ASN A 376 -10.50 4.03 -12.20
CA ASN A 376 -11.09 5.20 -12.83
C ASN A 376 -11.12 6.39 -11.85
N ALA A 377 -9.99 6.64 -11.19
CA ALA A 377 -9.89 7.65 -10.15
C ALA A 377 -10.08 9.04 -10.76
N PRO A 378 -11.05 9.84 -10.31
CA PRO A 378 -11.42 11.10 -10.96
C PRO A 378 -10.34 12.19 -10.86
N THR A 379 -9.24 11.93 -10.16
CA THR A 379 -8.14 12.87 -9.95
C THR A 379 -7.18 12.97 -11.13
N ILE A 380 -7.08 11.93 -11.96
CA ILE A 380 -6.25 11.92 -13.17
C ILE A 380 -7.07 11.30 -14.30
N PRO A 381 -7.38 12.04 -15.38
CA PRO A 381 -8.01 11.46 -16.57
C PRO A 381 -7.16 10.32 -17.15
N LEU A 382 -7.81 9.23 -17.59
CA LEU A 382 -7.16 8.03 -18.10
C LEU A 382 -6.20 8.33 -19.26
N ASN A 383 -6.55 9.27 -20.13
CA ASN A 383 -5.74 9.71 -21.27
C ASN A 383 -4.42 10.39 -20.89
N ARG A 384 -4.20 10.71 -19.61
CA ARG A 384 -2.95 11.31 -19.12
C ARG A 384 -1.95 10.28 -18.57
N PHE A 385 -2.31 9.01 -18.51
CA PHE A 385 -1.35 7.96 -18.18
C PHE A 385 -0.48 7.65 -19.38
N PHE A 386 0.84 7.77 -19.27
CA PHE A 386 1.77 7.60 -20.38
C PHE A 386 2.73 6.43 -20.21
N MET A 387 2.76 5.79 -19.02
CA MET A 387 3.60 4.63 -18.77
C MET A 387 2.81 3.32 -18.91
N PRO A 388 3.11 2.51 -19.93
CA PRO A 388 2.29 1.36 -20.30
C PRO A 388 2.64 0.07 -19.53
N THR A 389 3.48 0.11 -18.50
CA THR A 389 3.97 -1.11 -17.84
C THR A 389 3.61 -1.15 -16.36
N TRP A 390 3.01 -2.25 -15.96
CA TRP A 390 2.55 -2.47 -14.59
C TRP A 390 3.66 -2.34 -13.55
N ASP A 391 4.90 -2.70 -13.88
CA ASP A 391 6.07 -2.65 -12.99
C ASP A 391 6.39 -1.24 -12.45
N LYS A 392 5.88 -0.19 -13.07
CA LYS A 392 6.03 1.20 -12.62
C LYS A 392 4.91 1.68 -11.69
N LEU A 393 3.84 0.89 -11.55
CA LEU A 393 2.70 1.19 -10.67
C LEU A 393 3.00 0.85 -9.20
N ASP A 394 4.09 1.41 -8.66
CA ASP A 394 4.56 1.20 -7.28
C ASP A 394 4.22 2.37 -6.33
N GLY A 395 3.45 3.36 -6.80
CA GLY A 395 3.12 4.57 -6.04
C GLY A 395 4.27 5.56 -5.85
N ASN A 396 5.46 5.31 -6.45
CA ASN A 396 6.63 6.17 -6.33
C ASN A 396 7.13 6.71 -7.68
N PHE A 397 6.70 6.12 -8.79
CA PHE A 397 6.90 6.64 -10.13
C PHE A 397 5.82 7.66 -10.48
N VAL A 398 6.22 8.71 -11.19
CA VAL A 398 5.29 9.56 -11.90
C VAL A 398 4.89 8.85 -13.19
N ILE A 399 3.67 8.36 -13.25
CA ILE A 399 3.15 7.53 -14.36
C ILE A 399 2.15 8.27 -15.25
N PHE A 400 1.93 9.54 -14.99
CA PHE A 400 0.96 10.39 -15.70
C PHE A 400 1.61 11.72 -16.11
N LEU A 401 0.97 12.46 -17.00
CA LEU A 401 1.37 13.80 -17.44
C LEU A 401 0.82 14.85 -16.47
N PRO A 402 1.65 15.47 -15.60
CA PRO A 402 1.22 16.58 -14.75
C PRO A 402 0.89 17.81 -15.62
N LYS A 403 -0.12 18.60 -15.20
CA LYS A 403 -0.57 19.76 -15.99
C LYS A 403 0.47 20.88 -16.07
N ASN A 404 1.22 21.13 -15.01
CA ASN A 404 2.07 22.34 -14.88
C ASN A 404 3.58 22.04 -14.86
N MET A 405 3.99 20.81 -15.13
CA MET A 405 5.40 20.43 -15.18
C MET A 405 5.58 19.09 -15.88
N LYS A 406 6.79 18.80 -16.35
CA LYS A 406 7.13 17.49 -16.92
C LYS A 406 7.17 16.39 -15.85
N PRO A 407 6.88 15.12 -16.20
CA PRO A 407 6.97 13.99 -15.28
C PRO A 407 8.33 13.89 -14.56
N SER A 408 9.45 14.03 -15.30
CA SER A 408 10.79 14.03 -14.74
C SER A 408 11.01 15.18 -13.74
N THR A 409 10.45 16.36 -14.01
CA THR A 409 10.50 17.51 -13.10
C THR A 409 9.79 17.21 -11.79
N LEU A 410 8.57 16.66 -11.84
CA LEU A 410 7.83 16.25 -10.64
C LEU A 410 8.63 15.20 -9.85
N GLN A 411 9.19 14.20 -10.52
CA GLN A 411 9.98 13.16 -9.88
C GLN A 411 11.25 13.74 -9.22
N ARG A 412 11.88 14.74 -9.82
CA ARG A 412 13.03 15.45 -9.21
C ARG A 412 12.61 16.30 -8.01
N GLU A 413 11.42 16.91 -8.05
CA GLU A 413 10.92 17.69 -6.91
C GLU A 413 10.60 16.80 -5.68
N VAL A 414 10.20 15.53 -5.88
CA VAL A 414 10.10 14.57 -4.77
C VAL A 414 11.47 14.41 -4.07
N SER A 415 12.54 14.17 -4.85
CA SER A 415 13.90 14.06 -4.31
C SER A 415 14.39 15.36 -3.65
N ALA A 416 14.14 16.50 -4.30
CA ALA A 416 14.52 17.82 -3.81
C ALA A 416 13.78 18.18 -2.50
N SER A 417 12.50 17.82 -2.39
CA SER A 417 11.68 18.00 -1.19
C SER A 417 12.26 17.26 0.01
N TYR A 418 12.62 15.99 -0.15
CA TYR A 418 13.31 15.24 0.90
C TYR A 418 14.65 15.89 1.30
N LYS A 419 15.46 16.32 0.31
CA LYS A 419 16.74 17.02 0.57
C LYS A 419 16.55 18.31 1.36
N ARG A 420 15.49 19.08 1.02
CA ARG A 420 15.14 20.34 1.67
C ARG A 420 14.73 20.11 3.13
N PHE A 421 13.85 19.18 3.37
CA PHE A 421 13.31 18.88 4.70
C PHE A 421 14.33 18.28 5.66
N PHE A 422 15.20 17.39 5.18
CA PHE A 422 16.22 16.71 5.98
C PHE A 422 17.62 17.35 5.80
N SER A 423 17.69 18.63 5.39
CA SER A 423 18.96 19.33 5.20
C SER A 423 19.71 19.53 6.52
N PRO A 424 21.05 19.64 6.49
CA PRO A 424 21.86 19.94 7.67
C PRO A 424 21.39 21.23 8.39
N LYS A 425 20.95 22.23 7.62
CA LYS A 425 20.36 23.47 8.17
C LYS A 425 19.15 23.17 9.09
N GLN A 426 18.27 22.27 8.68
CA GLN A 426 17.09 21.93 9.49
C GLN A 426 17.45 21.06 10.70
N ILE A 427 18.47 20.23 10.62
CA ILE A 427 18.99 19.48 11.77
C ILE A 427 19.60 20.46 12.77
N LEU A 428 20.43 21.41 12.31
CA LEU A 428 21.04 22.43 13.16
C LEU A 428 19.97 23.32 13.82
N ARG A 429 18.91 23.73 13.09
CA ARG A 429 17.78 24.48 13.65
C ARG A 429 17.17 23.76 14.86
N LYS A 430 16.99 22.44 14.80
CA LYS A 430 16.48 21.65 15.93
C LYS A 430 17.46 21.65 17.12
N LEU A 431 18.76 21.58 16.86
CA LEU A 431 19.78 21.66 17.91
C LEU A 431 19.75 23.04 18.61
N VAL A 432 19.69 24.12 17.85
CA VAL A 432 19.62 25.49 18.40
C VAL A 432 18.35 25.67 19.25
N GLN A 433 17.23 25.06 18.85
CA GLN A 433 15.98 25.06 19.60
C GLN A 433 16.02 24.14 20.85
N ARG A 434 17.20 23.58 21.19
CA ARG A 434 17.40 22.59 22.28
C ARG A 434 16.53 21.34 22.15
N LYS A 435 16.09 21.01 20.93
CA LYS A 435 15.32 19.79 20.63
C LYS A 435 16.26 18.66 20.20
N PHE A 436 17.24 18.32 21.04
CA PHE A 436 18.31 17.35 20.73
C PHE A 436 17.76 16.00 20.21
N TYR A 437 16.72 15.48 20.87
CA TYR A 437 16.09 14.23 20.45
C TYR A 437 15.45 14.33 19.05
N GLY A 438 14.85 15.46 18.73
CA GLY A 438 14.33 15.74 17.39
C GLY A 438 15.42 15.83 16.32
N ALA A 439 16.59 16.39 16.65
CA ALA A 439 17.74 16.45 15.76
C ALA A 439 18.32 15.05 15.47
N LEU A 440 18.48 14.22 16.51
CA LEU A 440 18.95 12.84 16.35
C LEU A 440 17.98 11.99 15.51
N LYS A 441 16.66 12.14 15.73
CA LYS A 441 15.65 11.48 14.88
C LYS A 441 15.78 11.89 13.41
N ARG A 442 15.90 13.20 13.13
CA ARG A 442 16.06 13.69 11.75
C ARG A 442 17.35 13.18 11.11
N LEU A 443 18.45 13.12 11.87
CA LEU A 443 19.72 12.56 11.37
C LEU A 443 19.57 11.08 11.00
N GLY A 444 18.98 10.28 11.89
CA GLY A 444 18.73 8.85 11.63
C GLY A 444 17.84 8.63 10.40
N TYR A 445 16.79 9.44 10.25
CA TYR A 445 15.89 9.34 9.10
C TYR A 445 16.51 9.87 7.81
N ALA A 446 17.39 10.88 7.88
CA ALA A 446 18.09 11.42 6.72
C ALA A 446 18.96 10.38 6.00
N ILE A 447 19.54 9.43 6.75
CA ILE A 447 20.29 8.30 6.18
C ILE A 447 19.38 7.38 5.36
N GLN A 448 18.18 7.10 5.87
CA GLN A 448 17.19 6.28 5.15
C GLN A 448 16.65 7.01 3.91
N VAL A 449 16.39 8.31 4.05
CA VAL A 449 15.92 9.18 2.96
C VAL A 449 16.93 9.29 1.82
N TRP A 450 18.23 9.11 2.08
CA TRP A 450 19.24 9.12 1.04
C TRP A 450 18.99 8.04 -0.04
N GLU A 451 18.60 6.83 0.37
CA GLU A 451 18.24 5.76 -0.58
C GLU A 451 16.98 6.10 -1.38
N ILE A 452 15.95 6.66 -0.71
CA ILE A 452 14.71 7.10 -1.40
C ILE A 452 15.05 8.15 -2.46
N ARG A 453 15.89 9.12 -2.11
CA ARG A 453 16.31 10.18 -3.04
C ARG A 453 17.11 9.64 -4.23
N LYS A 454 18.02 8.70 -3.98
CA LYS A 454 18.78 8.04 -5.03
C LYS A 454 17.87 7.28 -5.98
N ALA A 455 16.89 6.55 -5.45
CA ALA A 455 15.87 5.86 -6.25
C ALA A 455 15.00 6.85 -7.05
N SER A 456 14.54 7.94 -6.41
CA SER A 456 13.74 8.97 -7.08
C SER A 456 14.50 9.68 -8.20
N ASN A 457 15.79 9.97 -8.01
CA ASN A 457 16.60 10.56 -9.07
C ASN A 457 16.81 9.61 -10.26
N LYS A 458 17.04 8.30 -10.01
CA LYS A 458 17.13 7.31 -11.09
C LYS A 458 15.81 7.20 -11.88
N ARG A 459 14.68 7.31 -11.18
CA ARG A 459 13.37 7.34 -11.82
C ARG A 459 13.22 8.60 -12.68
N ALA A 460 13.67 9.76 -12.19
CA ALA A 460 13.65 11.00 -12.95
C ALA A 460 14.53 10.94 -14.19
N ASP A 461 15.75 10.36 -14.07
CA ASP A 461 16.65 10.18 -15.20
C ASP A 461 16.03 9.26 -16.27
N TYR A 462 15.37 8.19 -15.85
CA TYR A 462 14.61 7.31 -16.75
C TYR A 462 13.46 8.06 -17.44
N LEU A 463 12.66 8.80 -16.68
CA LEU A 463 11.54 9.60 -17.22
C LEU A 463 12.02 10.62 -18.24
N GLU A 464 13.16 11.27 -18.01
CA GLU A 464 13.76 12.24 -18.92
C GLU A 464 14.13 11.63 -20.29
N THR A 465 14.54 10.34 -20.30
CA THR A 465 14.84 9.64 -21.56
C THR A 465 13.60 9.31 -22.38
N ILE A 466 12.48 8.96 -21.73
CA ILE A 466 11.25 8.58 -22.43
C ILE A 466 10.36 9.78 -22.73
N GLU A 467 10.28 10.77 -21.83
CA GLU A 467 9.43 11.94 -22.04
C GLU A 467 9.89 12.80 -23.22
N GLY A 468 11.20 12.94 -23.44
CA GLY A 468 11.73 13.70 -24.58
C GLY A 468 11.20 13.15 -25.90
N GLN A 469 11.39 11.86 -26.14
CA GLN A 469 10.90 11.19 -27.32
C GLN A 469 9.35 11.25 -27.42
N TYR A 470 8.67 11.06 -26.30
CA TYR A 470 7.21 11.09 -26.24
C TYR A 470 6.64 12.49 -26.57
N TYR A 471 7.23 13.56 -26.02
CA TYR A 471 6.82 14.94 -26.30
C TYR A 471 7.10 15.34 -27.75
N ASP A 472 8.27 14.98 -28.31
CA ASP A 472 8.64 15.28 -29.69
C ASP A 472 7.71 14.58 -30.72
N GLU A 473 7.32 13.33 -30.46
CA GLU A 473 6.45 12.55 -31.33
C GLU A 473 4.96 12.89 -31.20
N ASN A 474 4.55 13.51 -30.08
CA ASN A 474 3.14 13.66 -29.72
C ASN A 474 2.78 15.08 -29.25
N GLU A 475 3.51 16.12 -29.65
CA GLU A 475 3.33 17.49 -29.15
C GLU A 475 1.86 17.96 -29.25
N GLN A 476 1.22 17.82 -30.41
CA GLN A 476 -0.19 18.21 -30.63
C GLN A 476 -1.17 17.37 -29.77
N LEU A 477 -0.87 16.07 -29.62
CA LEU A 477 -1.68 15.17 -28.81
C LEU A 477 -1.57 15.56 -27.32
N ILE A 478 -0.37 15.88 -26.85
CA ILE A 478 -0.12 16.30 -25.47
C ILE A 478 -0.81 17.64 -25.20
N GLU A 479 -0.74 18.60 -26.09
CA GLU A 479 -1.46 19.86 -25.96
C GLU A 479 -2.97 19.66 -25.88
N SER A 480 -3.53 18.74 -26.71
CA SER A 480 -4.95 18.40 -26.65
C SER A 480 -5.34 17.67 -25.36
N MET A 481 -4.45 16.80 -24.85
CA MET A 481 -4.68 16.04 -23.60
C MET A 481 -4.61 16.93 -22.34
N LEU A 482 -3.79 17.96 -22.36
CA LEU A 482 -3.69 18.94 -21.28
C LEU A 482 -4.77 20.03 -21.39
N GLY A 483 -5.45 20.12 -22.51
CA GLY A 483 -6.66 20.93 -22.74
C GLY A 483 -7.91 20.33 -22.05
N GLU A 484 -9.05 21.03 -22.15
CA GLU A 484 -10.30 20.62 -21.47
C GLU A 484 -11.03 19.44 -22.17
N GLU A 485 -10.66 19.10 -23.43
CA GLU A 485 -11.28 18.00 -24.20
C GLU A 485 -10.36 16.77 -24.21
N GLY A 486 -10.77 15.72 -23.50
CA GLY A 486 -9.99 14.49 -23.36
C GLY A 486 -9.86 13.67 -24.66
N VAL A 487 -8.68 13.11 -24.90
CA VAL A 487 -8.38 12.17 -25.98
C VAL A 487 -8.46 10.73 -25.45
N HIS A 488 -9.00 9.81 -26.26
CA HIS A 488 -9.21 8.40 -25.82
C HIS A 488 -7.87 7.64 -25.69
N PRO A 489 -7.66 6.81 -24.64
CA PRO A 489 -6.41 6.07 -24.37
C PRO A 489 -5.93 5.18 -25.53
N ALA A 490 -6.84 4.66 -26.36
CA ALA A 490 -6.52 3.83 -27.53
C ALA A 490 -5.66 4.52 -28.59
N GLN A 491 -5.44 5.83 -28.48
CA GLN A 491 -4.65 6.61 -29.43
C GLN A 491 -3.15 6.66 -29.08
N PHE A 492 -2.74 6.01 -27.99
CA PHE A 492 -1.33 5.95 -27.61
C PHE A 492 -0.59 4.82 -28.33
N PRO A 493 0.39 5.11 -29.20
CA PRO A 493 1.16 4.05 -29.87
C PRO A 493 2.00 3.29 -28.81
N GLY A 494 1.80 1.98 -28.74
CA GLY A 494 2.59 1.07 -27.90
C GLY A 494 2.10 0.84 -26.47
N SER A 495 0.91 1.28 -26.09
CA SER A 495 0.35 1.02 -24.78
C SER A 495 -0.35 -0.35 -24.75
N SER A 496 0.28 -1.37 -24.14
CA SER A 496 -0.40 -2.62 -23.75
C SER A 496 -1.53 -2.40 -22.74
N MET A 497 -1.59 -1.22 -22.10
CA MET A 497 -2.71 -0.76 -21.29
C MET A 497 -3.97 -0.42 -22.12
N GLY A 498 -3.83 -0.01 -23.41
CA GLY A 498 -4.98 0.33 -24.25
C GLY A 498 -5.93 -0.83 -24.49
N ALA A 499 -5.40 -2.04 -24.64
CA ALA A 499 -6.23 -3.23 -24.89
C ALA A 499 -7.02 -3.69 -23.64
N GLY A 500 -6.45 -3.51 -22.44
CA GLY A 500 -7.14 -3.88 -21.19
C GLY A 500 -8.15 -2.82 -20.71
N LEU A 501 -7.92 -1.55 -21.03
CA LEU A 501 -8.80 -0.45 -20.62
C LEU A 501 -10.06 -0.32 -21.50
N GLU A 502 -9.99 -0.71 -22.78
CA GLU A 502 -11.19 -0.74 -23.65
C GLU A 502 -12.25 -1.70 -23.13
N ASN A 503 -11.83 -2.83 -22.54
CA ASN A 503 -12.77 -3.82 -22.00
C ASN A 503 -13.37 -3.40 -20.65
N ALA A 504 -12.68 -2.57 -19.86
CA ALA A 504 -13.17 -2.09 -18.58
C ALA A 504 -14.22 -0.96 -18.70
N VAL A 505 -14.26 -0.25 -19.84
CA VAL A 505 -15.18 0.88 -20.08
C VAL A 505 -16.53 0.41 -20.65
N ILE A 506 -16.62 -0.79 -21.25
CA ILE A 506 -17.83 -1.29 -21.90
C ILE A 506 -18.78 -2.06 -20.95
N GLY A 507 -18.37 -2.33 -19.72
CA GLY A 507 -19.13 -3.09 -18.71
C GLY A 507 -19.95 -2.26 -17.72
N GLY A 508 -20.29 -1.03 -18.01
CA GLY A 508 -21.05 -0.14 -17.14
C GLY A 508 -22.35 0.35 -17.78
N ASP A 509 -23.34 -0.51 -17.86
CA ASP A 509 -24.77 -0.16 -17.91
C ASP A 509 -25.50 -0.82 -16.76
#